data_2c8a125d2072b1026981be34a8fa0fcb
#
_entry.id   2c8a125d2072b1026981be34a8fa0fcb
#
_cell.length_a   1.000
_cell.length_b   1.000
_cell.length_c   1.000
_cell.angle_alpha   90.00
_cell.angle_beta   90.00
_cell.angle_gamma   90.00
#
_symmetry.space_group_name_H-M   'P 1'
#
loop_
_entity.id
_entity.type
_entity.pdbx_description
1 polymer ?
#
loop_
_entity_poly.entity_id
_entity_poly.type
_entity_poly.pdbx_seq_one_letter_code
_entity_poly.pdbx_strand_id
1 'polypeptide(L)'
;MRFPSSEQLRLPCTFAQLVPGRQHPDGRRYLPLIVLRLADARPVDDRPAVAALGVVDRHHVVDLALEGRVGVARLVFLLSVVRLQAGESRQGLVAEAGLAEGRASTAPIAYGRVVAVPSWEAEREHLPYESLYTELLLDIGAGVIGVRTSVTAASLAETIGKPQIEPGDWLEVRRSRVDMLAFEI
;
A
#
# COMPACT_ATOMS: atom_id res chain seq x y z
N MET A 1 10.82 8.53 -3.76
CA MET A 1 10.41 8.46 -2.33
C MET A 1 11.24 7.36 -1.69
N ARG A 2 11.80 7.58 -0.51
CA ARG A 2 12.44 6.50 0.25
C ARG A 2 11.44 5.90 1.23
N PHE A 3 11.51 4.60 1.44
CA PHE A 3 10.76 3.87 2.45
C PHE A 3 11.73 2.91 3.13
N PRO A 4 11.82 2.88 4.49
CA PRO A 4 12.77 2.03 5.20
C PRO A 4 12.44 0.56 4.95
N SER A 5 13.49 -0.25 4.84
CA SER A 5 13.34 -1.70 4.60
C SER A 5 12.52 -2.03 3.35
N SER A 6 12.61 -1.18 2.32
CA SER A 6 11.84 -1.37 1.06
C SER A 6 12.20 -2.68 0.35
N GLU A 7 13.36 -3.26 0.63
CA GLU A 7 13.78 -4.57 0.13
C GLU A 7 12.94 -5.73 0.67
N GLN A 8 12.24 -5.53 1.79
CA GLN A 8 11.34 -6.52 2.39
C GLN A 8 9.92 -6.46 1.79
N LEU A 9 9.60 -5.41 1.03
CA LEU A 9 8.30 -5.27 0.38
C LEU A 9 8.24 -6.23 -0.81
N ARG A 10 7.25 -7.12 -0.82
CA ARG A 10 7.09 -8.14 -1.85
C ARG A 10 5.62 -8.48 -2.04
N LEU A 11 5.08 -8.10 -3.18
CA LEU A 11 3.72 -8.47 -3.58
C LEU A 11 3.78 -9.14 -4.96
N PRO A 12 3.68 -10.50 -5.03
CA PRO A 12 3.63 -11.22 -6.29
C PRO A 12 2.41 -10.81 -7.11
N CYS A 13 2.62 -10.43 -8.36
CA CYS A 13 1.54 -9.95 -9.22
C CYS A 13 1.93 -10.00 -10.70
N THR A 14 0.95 -9.78 -11.56
CA THR A 14 1.16 -9.53 -12.98
C THR A 14 0.96 -8.06 -13.28
N PHE A 15 1.89 -7.42 -13.95
CA PHE A 15 1.69 -6.10 -14.53
C PHE A 15 0.70 -6.19 -15.69
N ALA A 16 -0.56 -5.85 -15.45
CA ALA A 16 -1.62 -6.11 -16.42
C ALA A 16 -1.78 -4.99 -17.44
N GLN A 17 -1.62 -3.73 -17.05
CA GLN A 17 -1.85 -2.59 -17.92
C GLN A 17 -1.23 -1.31 -17.37
N LEU A 18 -0.72 -0.44 -18.26
CA LEU A 18 -0.45 0.96 -17.99
C LEU A 18 -1.60 1.82 -18.52
N VAL A 19 -2.25 2.56 -17.63
CA VAL A 19 -3.26 3.55 -17.99
C VAL A 19 -2.60 4.93 -17.98
N PRO A 20 -2.39 5.57 -19.14
CA PRO A 20 -1.79 6.90 -19.22
C PRO A 20 -2.60 7.90 -18.40
N GLY A 21 -1.91 8.80 -17.73
CA GLY A 21 -2.55 9.91 -17.02
C GLY A 21 -3.33 10.82 -17.99
N ARG A 22 -4.53 11.23 -17.59
CA ARG A 22 -5.34 12.19 -18.37
C ARG A 22 -4.61 13.54 -18.43
N GLN A 23 -4.84 14.26 -19.52
CA GLN A 23 -4.36 15.63 -19.64
C GLN A 23 -5.29 16.57 -18.84
N HIS A 24 -4.71 17.40 -18.02
CA HIS A 24 -5.40 18.46 -17.29
C HIS A 24 -5.67 19.65 -18.24
N PRO A 25 -6.69 20.49 -18.01
CA PRO A 25 -6.96 21.67 -18.82
C PRO A 25 -5.78 22.66 -18.92
N ASP A 26 -4.90 22.68 -17.93
CA ASP A 26 -3.67 23.52 -17.91
C ASP A 26 -2.49 22.91 -18.70
N GLY A 27 -2.70 21.79 -19.39
CA GLY A 27 -1.68 21.10 -20.17
C GLY A 27 -0.86 20.07 -19.39
N ARG A 28 -0.95 20.01 -18.07
CA ARG A 28 -0.29 18.99 -17.24
C ARG A 28 -0.95 17.63 -17.43
N ARG A 29 -0.21 16.56 -17.20
CA ARG A 29 -0.76 15.20 -17.15
C ARG A 29 -0.84 14.71 -15.72
N TYR A 30 -1.91 14.00 -15.40
CA TYR A 30 -1.98 13.20 -14.18
C TYR A 30 -0.93 12.10 -14.25
N LEU A 31 -0.55 11.59 -13.07
CA LEU A 31 0.35 10.45 -13.00
C LEU A 31 -0.28 9.22 -13.67
N PRO A 32 0.50 8.39 -14.35
CA PRO A 32 0.01 7.15 -14.90
C PRO A 32 -0.44 6.21 -13.77
N LEU A 33 -1.46 5.42 -14.06
CA LEU A 33 -1.95 4.36 -13.19
C LEU A 33 -1.51 3.02 -13.76
N ILE A 34 -0.83 2.24 -12.95
CA ILE A 34 -0.49 0.86 -13.26
C ILE A 34 -1.57 -0.04 -12.68
N VAL A 35 -2.05 -0.99 -13.47
CA VAL A 35 -2.95 -2.03 -13.02
C VAL A 35 -2.15 -3.31 -12.79
N LEU A 36 -2.17 -3.77 -11.54
CA LEU A 36 -1.58 -5.04 -11.11
C LEU A 36 -2.68 -6.06 -10.86
N ARG A 37 -2.56 -7.28 -11.42
CA ARG A 37 -3.37 -8.44 -11.02
C ARG A 37 -2.62 -9.21 -9.95
N LEU A 38 -3.26 -9.42 -8.82
CA LEU A 38 -2.66 -10.14 -7.71
C LEU A 38 -2.64 -11.64 -8.00
N ALA A 39 -1.52 -12.30 -7.66
CA ALA A 39 -1.35 -13.73 -7.88
C ALA A 39 -2.21 -14.57 -6.90
N ASP A 40 -2.37 -14.09 -5.68
CA ASP A 40 -3.11 -14.77 -4.60
C ASP A 40 -4.10 -13.81 -3.93
N ALA A 41 -5.18 -13.50 -4.66
CA ALA A 41 -6.26 -12.67 -4.15
C ALA A 41 -7.28 -13.53 -3.42
N ARG A 42 -7.40 -13.34 -2.09
CA ARG A 42 -8.33 -14.10 -1.24
C ARG A 42 -9.43 -13.19 -0.68
N PRO A 43 -10.67 -13.66 -0.63
CA PRO A 43 -11.73 -12.97 0.09
C PRO A 43 -11.37 -12.75 1.56
N VAL A 44 -11.88 -11.67 2.13
CA VAL A 44 -11.76 -11.39 3.56
C VAL A 44 -13.18 -11.29 4.10
N ASP A 45 -13.55 -12.21 4.96
CA ASP A 45 -14.94 -12.45 5.37
C ASP A 45 -15.83 -12.66 4.11
N ASP A 46 -17.00 -12.03 4.07
CA ASP A 46 -17.93 -12.08 2.93
C ASP A 46 -17.59 -11.06 1.82
N ARG A 47 -16.46 -10.35 1.93
CA ARG A 47 -16.07 -9.32 0.96
C ARG A 47 -15.14 -9.89 -0.10
N PRO A 48 -15.42 -9.59 -1.39
CA PRO A 48 -14.59 -10.08 -2.47
C PRO A 48 -13.17 -9.53 -2.38
N ALA A 49 -12.21 -10.36 -2.75
CA ALA A 49 -10.82 -9.95 -2.89
C ALA A 49 -10.65 -8.89 -3.97
N VAL A 50 -9.63 -8.06 -3.81
CA VAL A 50 -9.15 -7.19 -4.89
C VAL A 50 -8.47 -8.06 -5.94
N ALA A 51 -9.12 -8.24 -7.09
CA ALA A 51 -8.53 -8.97 -8.22
C ALA A 51 -7.50 -8.10 -8.98
N ALA A 52 -7.73 -6.79 -9.01
CA ALA A 52 -6.85 -5.82 -9.67
C ALA A 52 -6.65 -4.58 -8.79
N LEU A 53 -5.39 -4.19 -8.66
CA LEU A 53 -4.96 -3.04 -7.86
C LEU A 53 -4.48 -1.92 -8.80
N GLY A 54 -5.03 -0.73 -8.63
CA GLY A 54 -4.59 0.48 -9.33
C GLY A 54 -3.51 1.20 -8.51
N VAL A 55 -2.33 1.35 -9.07
CA VAL A 55 -1.13 1.83 -8.39
C VAL A 55 -0.57 3.06 -9.10
N VAL A 56 -0.17 4.08 -8.37
CA VAL A 56 0.46 5.26 -8.94
C VAL A 56 1.95 5.01 -9.15
N ASP A 57 2.42 5.22 -10.38
CA ASP A 57 3.86 5.24 -10.70
C ASP A 57 4.38 6.68 -10.73
N ARG A 58 4.67 7.22 -9.56
CA ARG A 58 5.18 8.59 -9.41
C ARG A 58 6.60 8.75 -9.94
N HIS A 59 7.37 7.70 -9.91
CA HIS A 59 8.81 7.76 -10.23
C HIS A 59 9.14 7.15 -11.58
N HIS A 60 8.11 6.78 -12.36
CA HIS A 60 8.29 6.14 -13.68
C HIS A 60 9.23 4.93 -13.60
N VAL A 61 9.02 4.08 -12.60
CA VAL A 61 9.84 2.89 -12.34
C VAL A 61 9.45 1.71 -13.23
N VAL A 62 8.35 1.82 -13.98
CA VAL A 62 7.82 0.74 -14.83
C VAL A 62 7.79 1.19 -16.27
N ASP A 63 8.29 0.33 -17.16
CA ASP A 63 8.21 0.48 -18.61
C ASP A 63 7.00 -0.30 -19.17
N LEU A 64 6.42 0.19 -20.28
CA LEU A 64 5.39 -0.51 -21.04
C LEU A 64 5.84 -1.91 -21.50
N ALA A 65 7.13 -2.11 -21.73
CA ALA A 65 7.69 -3.42 -22.08
C ALA A 65 7.46 -4.50 -21.02
N LEU A 66 7.09 -4.11 -19.80
CA LEU A 66 6.77 -5.01 -18.70
C LEU A 66 5.30 -5.44 -18.67
N GLU A 67 4.44 -4.88 -19.53
CA GLU A 67 3.03 -5.24 -19.61
C GLU A 67 2.87 -6.73 -19.94
N GLY A 68 2.03 -7.41 -19.18
CA GLY A 68 1.85 -8.86 -19.24
C GLY A 68 2.86 -9.68 -18.44
N ARG A 69 3.91 -9.08 -17.88
CA ARG A 69 4.94 -9.82 -17.14
C ARG A 69 4.49 -10.12 -15.71
N VAL A 70 4.83 -11.31 -15.27
CA VAL A 70 4.73 -11.72 -13.86
C VAL A 70 5.98 -11.26 -13.13
N GLY A 71 5.80 -10.74 -11.94
CA GLY A 71 6.91 -10.23 -11.12
C GLY A 71 6.50 -9.94 -9.69
N VAL A 72 7.32 -9.18 -9.01
CA VAL A 72 7.13 -8.75 -7.62
C VAL A 72 7.09 -7.23 -7.57
N ALA A 73 5.97 -6.67 -7.13
CA ALA A 73 5.85 -5.24 -6.88
C ALA A 73 6.26 -4.89 -5.46
N ARG A 74 6.98 -3.78 -5.31
CA ARG A 74 7.22 -3.12 -4.02
C ARG A 74 6.28 -1.94 -3.89
N LEU A 75 5.30 -2.07 -3.01
CA LEU A 75 4.20 -1.10 -2.87
C LEU A 75 4.21 -0.45 -1.50
N VAL A 76 3.85 0.84 -1.47
CA VAL A 76 3.62 1.59 -0.23
C VAL A 76 2.23 2.21 -0.26
N PHE A 77 1.49 1.96 0.79
CA PHE A 77 0.18 2.54 1.09
C PHE A 77 0.40 3.84 1.87
N LEU A 78 0.20 4.97 1.21
CA LEU A 78 0.48 6.31 1.74
C LEU A 78 -0.78 6.99 2.27
N LEU A 79 -0.60 7.91 3.21
CA LEU A 79 -1.68 8.69 3.82
C LEU A 79 -2.74 7.81 4.48
N SER A 80 -2.32 6.67 4.98
CA SER A 80 -3.21 5.62 5.48
C SER A 80 -3.84 5.98 6.82
N VAL A 81 -5.11 5.62 6.96
CA VAL A 81 -5.81 5.53 8.25
C VAL A 81 -5.67 4.11 8.75
N VAL A 82 -5.13 3.94 9.94
CA VAL A 82 -4.80 2.65 10.54
C VAL A 82 -5.64 2.43 11.80
N ARG A 83 -6.13 1.21 11.99
CA ARG A 83 -6.85 0.78 13.19
C ARG A 83 -6.42 -0.65 13.57
N LEU A 84 -6.53 -0.99 14.85
CA LEU A 84 -6.46 -2.39 15.25
C LEU A 84 -7.69 -3.13 14.70
N GLN A 85 -7.50 -4.36 14.26
CA GLN A 85 -8.63 -5.20 13.86
C GLN A 85 -9.46 -5.56 15.09
N ALA A 86 -10.79 -5.50 14.94
CA ALA A 86 -11.73 -5.99 15.94
C ALA A 86 -12.10 -7.44 15.60
N GLY A 87 -12.15 -8.29 16.62
CA GLY A 87 -12.54 -9.69 16.47
C GLY A 87 -11.43 -10.59 15.92
N GLU A 88 -11.76 -11.45 14.97
CA GLU A 88 -10.82 -12.40 14.39
C GLU A 88 -9.76 -11.70 13.52
N SER A 89 -8.55 -12.24 13.56
CA SER A 89 -7.42 -11.75 12.76
C SER A 89 -7.60 -12.11 11.29
N ARG A 90 -7.46 -11.11 10.41
CA ARG A 90 -7.70 -11.23 8.96
C ARG A 90 -6.49 -10.77 8.18
N GLN A 91 -6.28 -11.38 7.01
CA GLN A 91 -5.27 -10.96 6.03
C GLN A 91 -5.90 -10.89 4.64
N GLY A 92 -5.52 -9.89 3.86
CA GLY A 92 -5.95 -9.72 2.49
C GLY A 92 -6.18 -8.27 2.09
N LEU A 93 -6.53 -8.09 0.82
CA LEU A 93 -6.97 -6.83 0.25
C LEU A 93 -8.43 -6.96 -0.21
N VAL A 94 -9.27 -6.05 0.23
CA VAL A 94 -10.65 -5.94 -0.26
C VAL A 94 -10.88 -4.59 -0.92
N ALA A 95 -11.76 -4.58 -1.91
CA ALA A 95 -12.08 -3.38 -2.65
C ALA A 95 -12.78 -2.35 -1.76
N GLU A 96 -12.60 -1.09 -2.08
CA GLU A 96 -13.40 0.01 -1.56
C GLU A 96 -14.89 -0.17 -1.90
N ALA A 97 -15.76 0.35 -1.05
CA ALA A 97 -17.19 0.27 -1.29
C ALA A 97 -17.59 1.00 -2.59
N GLY A 98 -18.44 0.37 -3.39
CA GLY A 98 -18.95 0.95 -4.65
C GLY A 98 -18.00 0.81 -5.83
N LEU A 99 -16.89 0.05 -5.71
CA LEU A 99 -16.06 -0.26 -6.87
C LEU A 99 -16.87 -1.05 -7.90
N ALA A 100 -16.94 -0.54 -9.13
CA ALA A 100 -17.61 -1.22 -10.23
C ALA A 100 -16.85 -2.52 -10.61
N GLU A 101 -17.61 -3.53 -11.01
CA GLU A 101 -17.06 -4.81 -11.44
C GLU A 101 -16.02 -4.64 -12.55
N GLY A 102 -14.93 -5.38 -12.49
CA GLY A 102 -13.84 -5.34 -13.46
C GLY A 102 -12.93 -4.11 -13.38
N ARG A 103 -13.17 -3.19 -12.44
CA ARG A 103 -12.28 -2.04 -12.23
C ARG A 103 -11.17 -2.38 -11.24
N ALA A 104 -10.02 -1.74 -11.44
CA ALA A 104 -8.93 -1.81 -10.47
C ALA A 104 -9.25 -0.95 -9.24
N SER A 105 -9.04 -1.50 -8.04
CA SER A 105 -9.16 -0.78 -6.79
C SER A 105 -7.99 0.19 -6.62
N THR A 106 -8.28 1.46 -6.39
CA THR A 106 -7.26 2.50 -6.17
C THR A 106 -7.15 2.94 -4.71
N ALA A 107 -8.08 2.50 -3.87
CA ALA A 107 -8.11 2.76 -2.44
C ALA A 107 -8.54 1.51 -1.64
N PRO A 108 -7.85 0.37 -1.83
CA PRO A 108 -8.22 -0.88 -1.18
C PRO A 108 -8.14 -0.76 0.33
N ILE A 109 -8.89 -1.63 1.01
CA ILE A 109 -8.74 -1.84 2.44
C ILE A 109 -7.79 -3.02 2.61
N ALA A 110 -6.69 -2.82 3.33
CA ALA A 110 -5.75 -3.88 3.64
C ALA A 110 -5.95 -4.38 5.07
N TYR A 111 -5.94 -5.69 5.22
CA TYR A 111 -5.93 -6.40 6.49
C TYR A 111 -4.64 -7.18 6.59
N GLY A 112 -3.97 -7.11 7.73
CA GLY A 112 -2.72 -7.82 7.87
C GLY A 112 -2.11 -7.74 9.25
N ARG A 113 -0.99 -8.46 9.38
CA ARG A 113 -0.16 -8.51 10.58
C ARG A 113 1.07 -7.64 10.39
N VAL A 114 1.40 -6.83 11.38
CA VAL A 114 2.64 -6.05 11.40
C VAL A 114 3.82 -7.00 11.52
N VAL A 115 4.75 -6.93 10.56
CA VAL A 115 6.00 -7.71 10.60
C VAL A 115 7.17 -6.89 11.09
N ALA A 116 7.16 -5.59 10.86
CA ALA A 116 8.17 -4.67 11.37
C ALA A 116 7.61 -3.25 11.48
N VAL A 117 8.17 -2.49 12.41
CA VAL A 117 8.03 -1.04 12.53
C VAL A 117 9.43 -0.45 12.41
N PRO A 118 9.91 -0.20 11.19
CA PRO A 118 11.27 0.27 10.98
C PRO A 118 11.46 1.65 11.60
N SER A 119 12.53 1.79 12.39
CA SER A 119 13.03 3.09 12.78
C SER A 119 13.87 3.63 11.63
N TRP A 120 13.70 4.91 11.33
CA TRP A 120 14.63 5.57 10.44
C TRP A 120 15.93 5.83 11.19
N GLU A 121 17.05 5.47 10.59
CA GLU A 121 18.38 5.81 11.11
C GLU A 121 18.65 7.32 11.02
N ALA A 122 19.66 7.79 11.72
CA ALA A 122 20.00 9.19 11.98
C ALA A 122 20.18 10.11 10.74
N GLU A 123 20.22 9.58 9.54
CA GLU A 123 20.25 10.38 8.30
C GLU A 123 19.04 11.31 8.11
N ARG A 124 18.00 11.16 8.93
CA ARG A 124 16.78 11.97 8.89
C ARG A 124 16.72 13.11 9.88
N GLU A 125 17.72 13.30 10.69
CA GLU A 125 17.76 14.38 11.70
C GLU A 125 17.52 15.80 11.13
N HIS A 126 17.54 15.95 9.81
CA HIS A 126 17.40 17.24 9.15
C HIS A 126 16.04 17.45 8.46
N LEU A 127 15.13 16.49 8.49
CA LEU A 127 13.81 16.63 7.86
C LEU A 127 12.73 16.87 8.91
N PRO A 128 12.08 18.05 8.91
CA PRO A 128 11.13 18.44 9.96
C PRO A 128 9.82 17.61 9.97
N TYR A 129 9.68 16.66 9.04
CA TYR A 129 8.45 15.88 8.86
C TYR A 129 8.52 14.46 9.41
N GLU A 130 9.63 14.01 9.95
CA GLU A 130 9.89 12.59 10.26
C GLU A 130 9.16 12.09 11.50
N SER A 131 8.91 12.97 12.44
CA SER A 131 8.06 12.68 13.60
C SER A 131 6.57 12.63 13.26
N LEU A 132 6.19 12.97 12.02
CA LEU A 132 4.79 13.12 11.62
C LEU A 132 4.14 11.83 11.16
N TYR A 133 4.92 10.78 10.83
CA TYR A 133 4.39 9.57 10.24
C TYR A 133 4.96 8.33 10.90
N THR A 134 4.12 7.33 11.07
CA THR A 134 4.57 5.98 11.42
C THR A 134 4.63 5.14 10.16
N GLU A 135 5.70 4.40 9.98
CA GLU A 135 5.91 3.48 8.86
C GLU A 135 5.93 2.05 9.36
N LEU A 136 5.26 1.17 8.62
CA LEU A 136 5.02 -0.21 9.00
C LEU A 136 5.27 -1.12 7.80
N LEU A 137 5.73 -2.33 8.05
CA LEU A 137 5.65 -3.44 7.12
C LEU A 137 4.50 -4.33 7.53
N LEU A 138 3.56 -4.55 6.62
CA LEU A 138 2.32 -5.28 6.86
C LEU A 138 2.26 -6.52 5.96
N ASP A 139 2.21 -7.69 6.57
CA ASP A 139 1.94 -8.96 5.88
C ASP A 139 0.42 -9.11 5.67
N ILE A 140 0.01 -9.08 4.42
CA ILE A 140 -1.39 -9.20 3.99
C ILE A 140 -1.75 -10.62 3.52
N GLY A 141 -0.91 -11.62 3.80
CA GLY A 141 -1.09 -13.00 3.37
C GLY A 141 -0.66 -13.28 1.93
N ALA A 142 -0.93 -12.37 1.00
CA ALA A 142 -0.45 -12.44 -0.38
C ALA A 142 0.98 -11.88 -0.54
N GLY A 143 1.49 -11.20 0.48
CA GLY A 143 2.81 -10.58 0.47
C GLY A 143 2.94 -9.50 1.53
N VAL A 144 4.07 -8.78 1.51
CA VAL A 144 4.38 -7.70 2.44
C VAL A 144 4.32 -6.36 1.73
N ILE A 145 3.53 -5.43 2.27
CA ILE A 145 3.41 -4.05 1.80
C ILE A 145 3.95 -3.07 2.82
N GLY A 146 4.39 -1.90 2.36
CA GLY A 146 4.71 -0.77 3.21
C GLY A 146 3.45 0.05 3.52
N VAL A 147 3.35 0.57 4.73
CA VAL A 147 2.28 1.48 5.13
C VAL A 147 2.89 2.72 5.75
N ARG A 148 2.48 3.89 5.30
CA ARG A 148 2.81 5.17 5.93
C ARG A 148 1.52 5.83 6.39
N THR A 149 1.42 6.09 7.68
CA THR A 149 0.23 6.72 8.27
C THR A 149 0.11 8.18 7.85
N SER A 150 -1.07 8.76 8.03
CA SER A 150 -1.34 10.18 7.78
C SER A 150 -1.26 11.04 9.04
N VAL A 151 -0.93 10.44 10.17
CA VAL A 151 -0.97 11.08 11.49
C VAL A 151 0.34 10.85 12.25
N THR A 152 0.61 11.68 13.25
CA THR A 152 1.76 11.53 14.15
C THR A 152 1.67 10.23 14.95
N ALA A 153 2.78 9.77 15.50
CA ALA A 153 2.81 8.61 16.39
C ALA A 153 1.90 8.78 17.59
N ALA A 154 1.84 10.00 18.18
CA ALA A 154 0.95 10.30 19.32
C ALA A 154 -0.52 10.19 18.93
N SER A 155 -0.95 10.83 17.84
CA SER A 155 -2.33 10.72 17.35
C SER A 155 -2.70 9.30 16.91
N LEU A 156 -1.72 8.54 16.41
CA LEU A 156 -1.92 7.13 16.09
C LEU A 156 -2.17 6.32 17.36
N ALA A 157 -1.36 6.53 18.42
CA ALA A 157 -1.52 5.86 19.70
C ALA A 157 -2.93 6.09 20.30
N GLU A 158 -3.43 7.32 20.24
CA GLU A 158 -4.80 7.65 20.67
C GLU A 158 -5.85 6.88 19.84
N THR A 159 -5.66 6.83 18.51
CA THR A 159 -6.61 6.16 17.58
C THR A 159 -6.66 4.66 17.78
N ILE A 160 -5.52 4.03 18.05
CA ILE A 160 -5.43 2.57 18.23
C ILE A 160 -5.65 2.13 19.69
N GLY A 161 -5.63 3.05 20.65
CA GLY A 161 -5.84 2.76 22.07
C GLY A 161 -4.65 2.06 22.75
N LYS A 162 -3.44 2.17 22.20
CA LYS A 162 -2.19 1.64 22.78
C LYS A 162 -1.02 2.58 22.47
N PRO A 163 0.07 2.56 23.29
CA PRO A 163 1.16 3.52 23.16
C PRO A 163 1.86 3.53 21.80
N GLN A 164 1.98 2.36 21.17
CA GLN A 164 2.62 2.22 19.87
C GLN A 164 2.15 0.95 19.17
N ILE A 165 2.33 0.91 17.85
CA ILE A 165 2.16 -0.31 17.06
C ILE A 165 3.44 -1.14 17.18
N GLU A 166 3.28 -2.47 17.27
CA GLU A 166 4.37 -3.41 17.44
C GLU A 166 4.27 -4.57 16.44
N PRO A 167 5.39 -5.23 16.11
CA PRO A 167 5.35 -6.47 15.36
C PRO A 167 4.41 -7.48 16.02
N GLY A 168 3.53 -8.08 15.23
CA GLY A 168 2.49 -8.98 15.71
C GLY A 168 1.10 -8.36 15.80
N ASP A 169 0.97 -7.04 15.81
CA ASP A 169 -0.33 -6.38 15.79
C ASP A 169 -1.09 -6.68 14.49
N TRP A 170 -2.41 -6.81 14.61
CA TRP A 170 -3.31 -6.99 13.49
C TRP A 170 -4.00 -5.70 13.14
N LEU A 171 -3.79 -5.22 11.91
CA LEU A 171 -4.24 -3.90 11.47
C LEU A 171 -5.24 -3.98 10.32
N GLU A 172 -6.14 -3.01 10.34
CA GLU A 172 -6.95 -2.58 9.21
C GLU A 172 -6.42 -1.25 8.70
N VAL A 173 -6.09 -1.17 7.41
CA VAL A 173 -5.52 0.00 6.75
C VAL A 173 -6.47 0.47 5.66
N ARG A 174 -6.89 1.73 5.73
CA ARG A 174 -7.88 2.32 4.81
C ARG A 174 -7.41 3.66 4.24
N ARG A 175 -8.13 4.12 3.21
CA ARG A 175 -7.96 5.44 2.58
C ARG A 175 -6.55 5.71 2.06
N SER A 176 -5.85 4.66 1.70
CA SER A 176 -4.49 4.76 1.19
C SER A 176 -4.48 5.17 -0.27
N ARG A 177 -3.49 5.98 -0.65
CA ARG A 177 -3.00 6.02 -2.01
C ARG A 177 -1.92 4.96 -2.14
N VAL A 178 -1.97 4.14 -3.18
CA VAL A 178 -0.96 3.09 -3.39
C VAL A 178 0.07 3.57 -4.41
N ASP A 179 1.32 3.71 -3.97
CA ASP A 179 2.44 4.11 -4.82
C ASP A 179 3.38 2.91 -5.05
N MET A 180 3.93 2.80 -6.26
CA MET A 180 4.94 1.81 -6.61
C MET A 180 6.35 2.36 -6.35
N LEU A 181 7.19 1.56 -5.72
CA LEU A 181 8.61 1.83 -5.53
C LEU A 181 9.48 1.09 -6.53
N ALA A 182 9.11 -0.15 -6.89
CA ALA A 182 9.81 -0.99 -7.86
C ALA A 182 8.89 -2.10 -8.38
N PHE A 183 9.23 -2.65 -9.55
CA PHE A 183 8.69 -3.89 -10.10
C PHE A 183 9.85 -4.74 -10.60
N GLU A 184 9.99 -5.95 -10.10
CA GLU A 184 11.08 -6.90 -10.38
C GLU A 184 10.51 -8.13 -11.09
N ILE A 185 11.19 -8.61 -12.15
CA ILE A 185 10.84 -9.82 -12.91
C ILE A 185 11.65 -11.00 -12.38
#